data_66d0b245e295ea4a04e33330309cca1a
#
_entry.id   66d0b245e295ea4a04e33330309cca1a
#
_cell.length_a   1.000
_cell.length_b   1.000
_cell.length_c   1.000
_cell.angle_alpha   90.00
_cell.angle_beta   90.00
_cell.angle_gamma   90.00
#
_symmetry.space_group_name_H-M   'P 1'
#
loop_
_entity.id
_entity.type
_entity.pdbx_description
1 polymer ?
#
loop_
_entity_poly.entity_id
_entity_poly.type
_entity_poly.pdbx_seq_one_letter_code
_entity_poly.pdbx_strand_id
1 'polypeptide(L)'
;NESYAGKDIRAMANFFRANDPGRLVHYEGVFHCREFDDISDMESRMYASPASIREYLDADPKKPFILCEYMHDMGNSLGGMESYIALIDRYEKYQGGFIWDYMDQALWHTDAMGRRVLGYGGDFNERTTDYNFSGNGIVYADGTEKPAMQEVRYWYDTPERRAVHDAHNKL
;
A
#
# COMPACT_ATOMS: atom_id res chain seq x y z
N ASN A 1 9.53 6.59 0.00
CA ASN A 1 8.37 7.48 -0.05
C ASN A 1 8.48 8.57 1.02
N GLU A 2 7.45 9.42 1.12
CA GLU A 2 7.40 10.54 2.09
C GLU A 2 8.61 11.49 2.01
N SER A 3 9.23 11.56 0.86
CA SER A 3 10.36 12.45 0.57
C SER A 3 10.12 13.18 -0.72
N TYR A 4 10.56 14.43 -0.78
CA TYR A 4 10.51 15.21 -2.02
C TYR A 4 11.54 14.66 -3.02
N ALA A 5 11.25 14.82 -4.32
CA ALA A 5 12.20 14.54 -5.36
C ALA A 5 13.33 15.58 -5.38
N GLY A 6 14.48 15.22 -5.96
CA GLY A 6 15.66 16.06 -6.04
C GLY A 6 16.70 15.51 -7.01
N LYS A 7 17.82 16.22 -7.11
CA LYS A 7 18.90 15.88 -8.04
C LYS A 7 19.47 14.47 -7.82
N ASP A 8 19.61 14.06 -6.58
CA ASP A 8 20.20 12.76 -6.24
C ASP A 8 19.25 11.62 -6.62
N ILE A 9 17.94 11.78 -6.39
CA ILE A 9 16.92 10.83 -6.82
C ILE A 9 16.89 10.72 -8.34
N ARG A 10 16.99 11.86 -9.06
CA ARG A 10 17.09 11.85 -10.52
C ARG A 10 18.34 11.12 -11.01
N ALA A 11 19.50 11.34 -10.35
CA ALA A 11 20.73 10.63 -10.69
C ALA A 11 20.59 9.12 -10.48
N MET A 12 19.95 8.69 -9.39
CA MET A 12 19.65 7.26 -9.13
C MET A 12 18.70 6.69 -10.19
N ALA A 13 17.62 7.38 -10.54
CA ALA A 13 16.69 6.95 -11.58
C ALA A 13 17.40 6.76 -12.93
N ASN A 14 18.25 7.69 -13.31
CA ASN A 14 19.04 7.60 -14.53
C ASN A 14 20.03 6.41 -14.48
N PHE A 15 20.63 6.17 -13.33
CA PHE A 15 21.50 4.99 -13.14
C PHE A 15 20.73 3.69 -13.33
N PHE A 16 19.54 3.55 -12.74
CA PHE A 16 18.72 2.35 -12.92
C PHE A 16 18.32 2.16 -14.38
N ARG A 17 17.85 3.20 -15.07
CA ARG A 17 17.47 3.11 -16.48
C ARG A 17 18.65 2.73 -17.39
N ALA A 18 19.85 3.20 -17.06
CA ALA A 18 21.06 2.87 -17.83
C ALA A 18 21.53 1.41 -17.62
N ASN A 19 21.33 0.86 -16.42
CA ASN A 19 21.83 -0.47 -16.05
C ASN A 19 20.78 -1.57 -16.11
N ASP A 20 19.50 -1.22 -16.01
CA ASP A 20 18.36 -2.16 -16.09
C ASP A 20 17.19 -1.52 -16.87
N PRO A 21 17.32 -1.37 -18.18
CA PRO A 21 16.31 -0.67 -19.01
C PRO A 21 14.99 -1.46 -19.13
N GLY A 22 14.95 -2.70 -18.68
CA GLY A 22 13.75 -3.55 -18.71
C GLY A 22 12.77 -3.31 -17.56
N ARG A 23 13.16 -2.50 -16.57
CA ARG A 23 12.32 -2.20 -15.40
C ARG A 23 11.90 -0.75 -15.35
N LEU A 24 10.66 -0.52 -14.88
CA LEU A 24 10.14 0.82 -14.63
C LEU A 24 10.73 1.38 -13.34
N VAL A 25 10.93 2.69 -13.32
CA VAL A 25 11.33 3.43 -12.12
C VAL A 25 10.10 4.07 -11.50
N HIS A 26 9.86 3.78 -10.24
CA HIS A 26 8.76 4.32 -9.45
C HIS A 26 9.27 5.20 -8.31
N TYR A 27 8.75 6.42 -8.21
CA TYR A 27 9.03 7.31 -7.10
C TYR A 27 7.83 8.23 -6.80
N GLU A 28 7.20 8.06 -5.64
CA GLU A 28 6.02 8.81 -5.24
C GLU A 28 6.30 10.30 -5.03
N GLY A 29 7.47 10.66 -4.50
CA GLY A 29 7.82 12.05 -4.15
C GLY A 29 7.74 13.06 -5.30
N VAL A 30 7.67 12.63 -6.57
CA VAL A 30 7.47 13.52 -7.72
C VAL A 30 6.08 14.19 -7.68
N PHE A 31 5.09 13.59 -7.03
CA PHE A 31 3.77 14.21 -6.85
C PHE A 31 3.86 15.56 -6.14
N HIS A 32 4.78 15.70 -5.20
CA HIS A 32 5.02 16.92 -4.42
C HIS A 32 6.04 17.86 -5.06
N CYS A 33 6.74 17.42 -6.12
CA CYS A 33 7.82 18.17 -6.76
C CYS A 33 7.85 17.95 -8.27
N ARG A 34 6.91 18.57 -8.98
CA ARG A 34 6.64 18.32 -10.41
C ARG A 34 7.77 18.69 -11.37
N GLU A 35 8.72 19.51 -10.95
CA GLU A 35 9.94 19.77 -11.73
C GLU A 35 10.81 18.51 -11.94
N PHE A 36 10.58 17.47 -11.12
CA PHE A 36 11.23 16.17 -11.18
C PHE A 36 10.33 15.05 -11.68
N ASP A 37 9.25 15.38 -12.37
CA ASP A 37 8.26 14.39 -12.83
C ASP A 37 8.85 13.32 -13.77
N ASP A 38 9.95 13.63 -14.44
CA ASP A 38 10.72 12.71 -15.27
C ASP A 38 11.35 11.54 -14.51
N ILE A 39 11.45 11.61 -13.18
CA ILE A 39 12.03 10.55 -12.36
C ILE A 39 11.16 9.29 -12.37
N SER A 40 9.83 9.44 -12.24
CA SER A 40 8.91 8.30 -12.15
C SER A 40 8.24 8.00 -13.49
N ASP A 41 8.18 6.72 -13.85
CA ASP A 41 7.51 6.25 -15.07
C ASP A 41 5.99 6.15 -14.87
N MET A 42 5.51 6.33 -13.65
CA MET A 42 4.10 6.30 -13.29
C MET A 42 3.72 7.46 -12.35
N GLU A 43 2.46 7.85 -12.38
CA GLU A 43 1.86 8.69 -11.35
C GLU A 43 1.67 7.83 -10.12
N SER A 44 2.20 8.30 -9.00
CA SER A 44 2.08 7.59 -7.72
C SER A 44 1.62 8.54 -6.63
N ARG A 45 0.66 8.11 -5.86
CA ARG A 45 0.14 8.88 -4.72
C ARG A 45 -0.09 7.97 -3.54
N MET A 46 0.05 8.54 -2.35
CA MET A 46 -0.22 7.89 -1.09
C MET A 46 -1.66 8.21 -0.66
N TYR A 47 -2.45 7.19 -0.35
CA TYR A 47 -3.84 7.31 0.16
C TYR A 47 -4.76 8.21 -0.67
N ALA A 48 -4.56 8.32 -1.97
CA ALA A 48 -5.47 9.07 -2.83
C ALA A 48 -6.86 8.42 -2.83
N SER A 49 -7.91 9.25 -2.73
CA SER A 49 -9.29 8.75 -2.78
C SER A 49 -9.66 8.25 -4.17
N PRO A 50 -10.65 7.34 -4.30
CA PRO A 50 -11.15 6.92 -5.61
C PRO A 50 -11.62 8.08 -6.50
N ALA A 51 -12.12 9.17 -5.90
CA ALA A 51 -12.52 10.37 -6.64
C ALA A 51 -11.30 11.08 -7.25
N SER A 52 -10.23 11.26 -6.46
CA SER A 52 -8.98 11.88 -6.93
C SER A 52 -8.26 11.04 -8.01
N ILE A 53 -8.36 9.71 -7.90
CA ILE A 53 -7.81 8.80 -8.92
C ILE A 53 -8.60 8.95 -10.22
N ARG A 54 -9.93 8.98 -10.16
CA ARG A 54 -10.79 9.20 -11.35
C ARG A 54 -10.50 10.53 -12.02
N GLU A 55 -10.39 11.60 -11.25
CA GLU A 55 -10.06 12.92 -11.78
C GLU A 55 -8.78 12.91 -12.61
N TYR A 56 -7.74 12.23 -12.12
CA TYR A 56 -6.49 12.07 -12.86
C TYR A 56 -6.69 11.25 -14.14
N LEU A 57 -7.39 10.11 -14.05
CA LEU A 57 -7.57 9.16 -15.15
C LEU A 57 -8.51 9.69 -16.23
N ASP A 58 -9.54 10.45 -15.85
CA ASP A 58 -10.48 11.08 -16.79
C ASP A 58 -9.81 12.18 -17.65
N ALA A 59 -8.68 12.71 -17.20
CA ALA A 59 -7.87 13.67 -17.97
C ALA A 59 -6.98 13.02 -19.05
N ASP A 60 -7.14 11.75 -19.34
CA ASP A 60 -6.33 10.95 -20.28
C ASP A 60 -4.81 11.13 -20.09
N PRO A 61 -4.28 10.85 -18.92
CA PRO A 61 -2.88 11.07 -18.59
C PRO A 61 -1.94 10.19 -19.41
N LYS A 62 -0.68 10.62 -19.56
CA LYS A 62 0.36 9.83 -20.24
C LYS A 62 0.84 8.66 -19.38
N LYS A 63 0.91 8.85 -18.06
CA LYS A 63 1.45 7.86 -17.13
C LYS A 63 0.34 7.01 -16.52
N PRO A 64 0.58 5.70 -16.33
CA PRO A 64 -0.30 4.87 -15.51
C PRO A 64 -0.30 5.36 -14.06
N PHE A 65 -1.36 5.06 -13.33
CA PHE A 65 -1.54 5.43 -11.92
C PHE A 65 -1.38 4.23 -11.02
N ILE A 66 -0.62 4.39 -9.94
CA ILE A 66 -0.49 3.40 -8.86
C ILE A 66 -0.55 4.09 -7.50
N LEU A 67 -1.17 3.45 -6.52
CA LEU A 67 -1.08 3.89 -5.13
C LEU A 67 0.15 3.26 -4.47
N CYS A 68 1.12 4.07 -4.06
CA CYS A 68 2.28 3.56 -3.32
C CYS A 68 1.89 3.01 -1.94
N GLU A 69 0.82 3.56 -1.37
CA GLU A 69 0.17 3.06 -0.16
C GLU A 69 -1.33 3.34 -0.21
N TYR A 70 -2.14 2.39 0.27
CA TYR A 70 -3.57 2.56 0.51
C TYR A 70 -4.06 1.56 1.56
N MET A 71 -5.31 1.65 1.99
CA MET A 71 -5.93 0.71 2.93
C MET A 71 -5.15 0.58 4.25
N HIS A 72 -4.77 1.71 4.85
CA HIS A 72 -4.04 1.74 6.12
C HIS A 72 -4.76 0.92 7.20
N ASP A 73 -4.25 -0.28 7.52
CA ASP A 73 -4.93 -1.26 8.39
C ASP A 73 -4.53 -1.10 9.86
N MET A 74 -4.80 0.08 10.44
CA MET A 74 -4.56 0.34 11.87
C MET A 74 -5.86 0.34 12.64
N GLY A 75 -5.93 -0.46 13.71
CA GLY A 75 -7.13 -0.57 14.54
C GLY A 75 -8.30 -1.22 13.79
N ASN A 76 -9.44 -0.56 13.77
CA ASN A 76 -10.64 -1.03 13.06
C ASN A 76 -10.78 -0.34 11.70
N SER A 77 -9.74 -0.43 10.89
CA SER A 77 -9.73 0.11 9.53
C SER A 77 -9.56 -1.01 8.50
N LEU A 78 -9.32 -0.61 7.27
CA LEU A 78 -9.45 -1.36 6.05
C LEU A 78 -10.93 -1.64 5.73
N GLY A 79 -11.40 -1.07 4.63
CA GLY A 79 -12.78 -1.22 4.16
C GLY A 79 -13.02 -0.37 2.92
N GLY A 80 -14.08 -0.72 2.17
CA GLY A 80 -14.42 0.00 0.94
C GLY A 80 -13.46 -0.27 -0.21
N MET A 81 -12.76 -1.41 -0.22
CA MET A 81 -11.87 -1.83 -1.30
C MET A 81 -12.58 -1.88 -2.66
N GLU A 82 -13.88 -2.20 -2.68
CA GLU A 82 -14.69 -2.20 -3.90
C GLU A 82 -14.47 -0.95 -4.74
N SER A 83 -14.47 0.22 -4.11
CA SER A 83 -14.35 1.51 -4.79
C SER A 83 -13.02 1.68 -5.53
N TYR A 84 -11.96 1.04 -5.06
CA TYR A 84 -10.65 1.04 -5.70
C TYR A 84 -10.54 -0.05 -6.76
N ILE A 85 -11.01 -1.27 -6.46
CA ILE A 85 -10.92 -2.40 -7.38
C ILE A 85 -11.79 -2.17 -8.61
N ALA A 86 -12.97 -1.58 -8.46
CA ALA A 86 -13.82 -1.20 -9.60
C ALA A 86 -13.16 -0.22 -10.59
N LEU A 87 -12.14 0.52 -10.18
CA LEU A 87 -11.38 1.39 -11.08
C LEU A 87 -10.44 0.59 -11.99
N ILE A 88 -9.97 -0.59 -11.56
CA ILE A 88 -9.11 -1.47 -12.37
C ILE A 88 -9.87 -1.92 -13.62
N ASP A 89 -11.13 -2.33 -13.45
CA ASP A 89 -11.96 -2.79 -14.57
C ASP A 89 -12.35 -1.65 -15.53
N ARG A 90 -12.36 -0.41 -15.03
CA ARG A 90 -12.80 0.76 -15.79
C ARG A 90 -11.68 1.49 -16.52
N TYR A 91 -10.47 1.51 -15.96
CA TYR A 91 -9.37 2.32 -16.45
C TYR A 91 -8.11 1.47 -16.65
N GLU A 92 -7.73 1.23 -17.91
CA GLU A 92 -6.53 0.48 -18.27
C GLU A 92 -5.25 1.06 -17.62
N LYS A 93 -5.21 2.39 -17.43
CA LYS A 93 -4.08 3.08 -16.82
C LYS A 93 -4.05 3.02 -15.29
N TYR A 94 -5.06 2.44 -14.62
CA TYR A 94 -5.02 2.24 -13.18
C TYR A 94 -4.45 0.88 -12.83
N GLN A 95 -3.36 0.87 -12.08
CA GLN A 95 -2.58 -0.34 -11.78
C GLN A 95 -2.78 -0.86 -10.33
N GLY A 96 -3.75 -0.28 -9.60
CA GLY A 96 -4.02 -0.69 -8.22
C GLY A 96 -3.11 0.00 -7.21
N GLY A 97 -2.72 -0.72 -6.16
CA GLY A 97 -1.92 -0.17 -5.08
C GLY A 97 -1.39 -1.20 -4.10
N PHE A 98 -0.58 -0.72 -3.16
CA PHE A 98 0.03 -1.51 -2.11
C PHE A 98 -0.66 -1.23 -0.78
N ILE A 99 -1.19 -2.27 -0.13
CA ILE A 99 -1.82 -2.15 1.19
C ILE A 99 -0.75 -1.79 2.23
N TRP A 100 -1.01 -0.79 3.06
CA TRP A 100 -0.23 -0.52 4.23
C TRP A 100 -0.94 -1.09 5.48
N ASP A 101 -0.49 -2.19 6.04
CA ASP A 101 0.73 -2.92 5.77
C ASP A 101 0.42 -4.42 5.68
N TYR A 102 1.43 -5.25 5.36
CA TYR A 102 1.23 -6.69 5.27
C TYR A 102 1.18 -7.35 6.66
N MET A 103 2.18 -7.07 7.51
CA MET A 103 2.34 -7.74 8.80
C MET A 103 2.65 -6.75 9.92
N ASP A 104 1.98 -6.88 11.06
CA ASP A 104 2.30 -6.08 12.24
C ASP A 104 3.78 -6.19 12.59
N GLN A 105 4.40 -5.05 12.87
CA GLN A 105 5.81 -4.95 13.25
C GLN A 105 5.96 -5.14 14.75
N ALA A 106 6.08 -6.39 15.22
CA ALA A 106 6.27 -6.71 16.61
C ALA A 106 7.36 -7.78 16.80
N LEU A 107 8.01 -7.78 17.95
CA LEU A 107 9.07 -8.70 18.31
C LEU A 107 8.68 -9.53 19.53
N TRP A 108 9.04 -10.81 19.51
CA TRP A 108 8.87 -11.67 20.67
C TRP A 108 9.82 -11.25 21.80
N HIS A 109 9.28 -11.00 23.00
CA HIS A 109 10.06 -10.79 24.20
C HIS A 109 9.42 -11.47 25.42
N THR A 110 10.16 -11.49 26.54
CA THR A 110 9.62 -11.99 27.81
C THR A 110 9.23 -10.80 28.67
N ASP A 111 7.97 -10.73 29.08
CA ASP A 111 7.45 -9.68 29.95
C ASP A 111 7.94 -9.83 31.41
N ALA A 112 7.61 -8.84 32.26
CA ALA A 112 8.00 -8.85 33.67
C ALA A 112 7.39 -10.01 34.49
N MET A 113 6.39 -10.70 33.93
CA MET A 113 5.75 -11.88 34.53
C MET A 113 6.34 -13.19 34.00
N GLY A 114 7.39 -13.13 33.16
CA GLY A 114 8.02 -14.31 32.55
C GLY A 114 7.25 -14.91 31.37
N ARG A 115 6.24 -14.22 30.83
CA ARG A 115 5.44 -14.71 29.69
C ARG A 115 6.08 -14.24 28.39
N ARG A 116 6.07 -15.12 27.38
CA ARG A 116 6.47 -14.78 26.03
C ARG A 116 5.32 -14.02 25.34
N VAL A 117 5.56 -12.77 24.98
CA VAL A 117 4.58 -11.88 24.35
C VAL A 117 5.18 -11.18 23.15
N LEU A 118 4.32 -10.73 22.24
CA LEU A 118 4.71 -9.82 21.17
C LEU A 118 4.68 -8.39 21.69
N GLY A 119 5.79 -7.67 21.57
CA GLY A 119 5.91 -6.27 21.90
C GLY A 119 6.22 -5.43 20.67
N TYR A 120 5.80 -4.17 20.71
CA TYR A 120 6.05 -3.18 19.65
C TYR A 120 6.65 -1.90 20.26
N GLY A 121 6.79 -0.85 19.47
CA GLY A 121 7.44 0.38 19.88
C GLY A 121 6.91 0.93 21.21
N GLY A 122 7.82 1.17 22.15
CA GLY A 122 7.54 1.57 23.54
C GLY A 122 7.71 0.45 24.57
N ASP A 123 7.58 -0.82 24.16
CA ASP A 123 7.67 -1.97 25.07
C ASP A 123 9.12 -2.32 25.47
N PHE A 124 10.09 -1.80 24.74
CA PHE A 124 11.52 -2.08 24.94
C PHE A 124 12.28 -0.93 25.62
N ASN A 125 11.58 0.03 26.21
CA ASN A 125 12.13 1.23 26.86
C ASN A 125 12.93 2.16 25.92
N GLU A 126 12.71 2.09 24.62
CA GLU A 126 13.27 3.02 23.65
C GLU A 126 12.60 4.42 23.77
N ARG A 127 13.35 5.47 23.44
CA ARG A 127 12.89 6.85 23.65
C ARG A 127 12.02 7.39 22.55
N THR A 128 12.29 7.01 21.30
CA THR A 128 11.50 7.43 20.13
C THR A 128 10.77 6.21 19.58
N THR A 129 9.45 6.27 19.51
CA THR A 129 8.62 5.16 19.07
C THR A 129 7.32 5.65 18.46
N ASP A 130 6.82 4.95 17.47
CA ASP A 130 5.54 5.19 16.82
C ASP A 130 4.39 4.40 17.47
N TYR A 131 4.65 3.69 18.57
CA TYR A 131 3.66 2.94 19.34
C TYR A 131 2.80 2.01 18.44
N ASN A 132 1.47 2.20 18.50
CA ASN A 132 0.50 1.40 17.76
C ASN A 132 0.56 1.55 16.23
N PHE A 133 1.34 2.48 15.70
CA PHE A 133 1.68 2.52 14.27
C PHE A 133 2.53 1.32 13.81
N SER A 134 2.97 0.49 14.72
CA SER A 134 3.54 -0.83 14.41
C SER A 134 2.47 -1.89 14.10
N GLY A 135 1.20 -1.61 14.37
CA GLY A 135 0.09 -2.55 14.23
C GLY A 135 -0.78 -2.30 12.98
N ASN A 136 -0.16 -2.14 11.82
CA ASN A 136 -0.83 -1.80 10.55
C ASN A 136 -1.00 -2.99 9.59
N GLY A 137 -0.56 -4.19 9.98
CA GLY A 137 -0.60 -5.36 9.13
C GLY A 137 -2.01 -5.90 8.91
N ILE A 138 -2.27 -6.49 7.74
CA ILE A 138 -3.46 -7.33 7.49
C ILE A 138 -3.33 -8.70 8.15
N VAL A 139 -2.13 -9.01 8.65
CA VAL A 139 -1.86 -10.16 9.53
C VAL A 139 -1.12 -9.69 10.78
N TYR A 140 -1.33 -10.39 11.89
CA TYR A 140 -0.57 -10.17 13.12
C TYR A 140 0.91 -10.56 12.93
N ALA A 141 1.77 -10.11 13.83
CA ALA A 141 3.21 -10.37 13.76
C ALA A 141 3.61 -11.86 13.85
N ASP A 142 2.71 -12.73 14.32
CA ASP A 142 2.87 -14.19 14.32
C ASP A 142 2.37 -14.86 13.03
N GLY A 143 1.87 -14.07 12.07
CA GLY A 143 1.30 -14.55 10.82
C GLY A 143 -0.19 -14.91 10.88
N THR A 144 -0.84 -14.77 12.03
CA THR A 144 -2.29 -14.98 12.14
C THR A 144 -3.03 -13.87 11.40
N GLU A 145 -4.04 -14.24 10.63
CA GLU A 145 -4.83 -13.30 9.84
C GLU A 145 -5.74 -12.44 10.69
N LYS A 146 -5.79 -11.14 10.39
CA LYS A 146 -6.80 -10.26 10.95
C LYS A 146 -8.13 -10.39 10.20
N PRO A 147 -9.26 -10.00 10.79
CA PRO A 147 -10.57 -10.05 10.13
C PRO A 147 -10.61 -9.34 8.76
N ALA A 148 -9.87 -8.24 8.61
CA ALA A 148 -9.73 -7.48 7.37
C ALA A 148 -9.19 -8.31 6.19
N MET A 149 -8.43 -9.38 6.46
CA MET A 149 -7.92 -10.28 5.42
C MET A 149 -9.04 -10.90 4.57
N GLN A 150 -10.25 -11.05 5.11
CA GLN A 150 -11.38 -11.60 4.35
C GLN A 150 -11.78 -10.66 3.20
N GLU A 151 -11.82 -9.33 3.45
CA GLU A 151 -12.09 -8.35 2.41
C GLU A 151 -10.97 -8.33 1.35
N VAL A 152 -9.71 -8.37 1.80
CA VAL A 152 -8.54 -8.43 0.90
C VAL A 152 -8.60 -9.65 0.00
N ARG A 153 -8.86 -10.85 0.53
CA ARG A 153 -9.01 -12.06 -0.26
C ARG A 153 -10.11 -11.96 -1.29
N TYR A 154 -11.27 -11.45 -0.88
CA TYR A 154 -12.40 -11.30 -1.79
C TYR A 154 -12.05 -10.38 -2.95
N TRP A 155 -11.53 -9.19 -2.68
CA TRP A 155 -11.29 -8.19 -3.71
C TRP A 155 -10.03 -8.44 -4.56
N TYR A 156 -9.04 -9.16 -4.01
CA TYR A 156 -7.85 -9.55 -4.76
C TYR A 156 -8.03 -10.84 -5.56
N ASP A 157 -9.17 -11.50 -5.43
CA ASP A 157 -9.52 -12.66 -6.24
C ASP A 157 -10.06 -12.25 -7.61
N THR A 158 -10.11 -13.21 -8.54
CA THR A 158 -10.64 -12.97 -9.88
C THR A 158 -12.16 -12.71 -9.86
N PRO A 159 -12.72 -11.97 -10.85
CA PRO A 159 -14.16 -11.76 -10.93
C PRO A 159 -14.97 -13.06 -10.95
N GLU A 160 -14.46 -14.10 -11.61
CA GLU A 160 -15.11 -15.41 -11.69
C GLU A 160 -15.21 -16.09 -10.32
N ARG A 161 -14.13 -16.03 -9.52
CA ARG A 161 -14.10 -16.60 -8.17
C ARG A 161 -14.98 -15.82 -7.21
N ARG A 162 -15.00 -14.48 -7.30
CA ARG A 162 -15.94 -13.65 -6.55
C ARG A 162 -17.39 -14.03 -6.83
N ALA A 163 -17.74 -14.24 -8.11
CA ALA A 163 -19.08 -14.66 -8.48
C ALA A 163 -19.49 -16.01 -7.90
N VAL A 164 -18.56 -16.97 -7.78
CA VAL A 164 -18.81 -18.26 -7.10
C VAL A 164 -19.02 -18.07 -5.61
N HIS A 165 -18.21 -17.24 -4.95
CA HIS A 165 -18.37 -16.90 -3.54
C HIS A 165 -19.73 -16.26 -3.25
N ASP A 166 -20.16 -15.30 -4.09
CA ASP A 166 -21.44 -14.60 -3.93
C ASP A 166 -22.63 -15.53 -4.15
N ALA A 167 -22.51 -16.49 -5.06
CA ALA A 167 -23.56 -17.49 -5.28
C ALA A 167 -23.73 -18.41 -4.05
N HIS A 168 -22.64 -18.78 -3.39
CA HIS A 168 -22.69 -19.60 -2.16
C HIS A 168 -23.28 -18.84 -0.96
N ASN A 169 -23.05 -17.56 -0.85
CA ASN A 169 -23.54 -16.74 0.28
C ASN A 169 -25.00 -16.28 0.13
N LYS A 170 -25.66 -16.58 -0.99
CA LYS A 170 -27.09 -16.30 -1.23
C LYS A 170 -28.02 -17.45 -0.82
N LEU A 171 -27.47 -18.54 -0.31
CA LEU A 171 -28.17 -19.69 0.23
C LEU A 171 -28.29 -19.60 1.75
#